data_fe34490faf34d299f6878391285255ae
#
_entry.id   fe34490faf34d299f6878391285255ae
#
_cell.length_a   1.000
_cell.length_b   1.000
_cell.length_c   1.000
_cell.angle_alpha   90.00
_cell.angle_beta   90.00
_cell.angle_gamma   90.00
#
_symmetry.space_group_name_H-M   'P 1'
#
loop_
_entity.id
_entity.type
_entity.pdbx_description
1 polymer ?
#
loop_
_entity_poly.entity_id
_entity_poly.type
_entity_poly.pdbx_seq_one_letter_code
_entity_poly.pdbx_strand_id
1 'polypeptide(L)'
;MGFVVPPYPHDRLNAGRTRAAERWGSAIDLSIGTPCDPPPAAVVEALSTSNTERGYPTSLGSPRYRGAAAGWLARRLGSIVDPATEVAACIGTKEFVATTPQFLKLRTPERDTVLYPAVAYPTYAMGAALAGCRAVGVPVDNAWRLDLSAIDPADAARALCLWVNTPGNPAGGLDDLEAAATWGRTNGVTVLSDECYAEFTWDGPPRSILAHGTEGVLAVHSLSKRSNLAGMRAGYASGVKPAHEPRI
;
A
#
# COMPACT_ATOMS: atom_id res chain seq x y z
N MET A 1 11.86 28.73 5.24
CA MET A 1 11.23 28.45 3.92
C MET A 1 10.02 27.57 4.17
N GLY A 2 8.88 27.86 3.51
CA GLY A 2 7.69 27.01 3.61
C GLY A 2 7.89 25.66 2.93
N PHE A 3 7.03 24.69 3.22
CA PHE A 3 7.01 23.37 2.56
C PHE A 3 6.72 23.53 1.06
N VAL A 4 7.56 22.91 0.22
CA VAL A 4 7.35 22.84 -1.23
C VAL A 4 7.05 21.40 -1.60
N VAL A 5 5.88 21.18 -2.20
CA VAL A 5 5.47 19.83 -2.64
C VAL A 5 6.43 19.36 -3.75
N PRO A 6 7.07 18.18 -3.61
CA PRO A 6 7.88 17.62 -4.68
C PRO A 6 7.02 17.36 -5.92
N PRO A 7 7.57 17.56 -7.14
CA PRO A 7 6.83 17.25 -8.36
C PRO A 7 6.54 15.76 -8.45
N TYR A 8 5.31 15.40 -8.80
CA TYR A 8 4.96 14.00 -9.00
C TYR A 8 5.56 13.50 -10.34
N PRO A 9 6.18 12.31 -10.37
CA PRO A 9 6.92 11.85 -11.57
C PRO A 9 6.10 11.83 -12.86
N HIS A 10 4.79 11.54 -12.78
CA HIS A 10 3.90 11.52 -13.94
C HIS A 10 3.71 12.91 -14.59
N ASP A 11 3.90 14.01 -13.86
CA ASP A 11 3.75 15.35 -14.41
C ASP A 11 4.78 15.64 -15.51
N ARG A 12 5.97 15.01 -15.43
CA ARG A 12 7.01 15.13 -16.45
C ARG A 12 6.63 14.49 -17.78
N LEU A 13 5.74 13.50 -17.76
CA LEU A 13 5.29 12.79 -18.96
C LEU A 13 4.37 13.64 -19.83
N ASN A 14 3.64 14.60 -19.25
CA ASN A 14 2.71 15.44 -19.98
C ASN A 14 3.39 16.22 -21.11
N ALA A 15 4.56 16.81 -20.87
CA ALA A 15 5.34 17.51 -21.89
C ALA A 15 5.81 16.58 -23.02
N GLY A 16 6.16 15.34 -22.70
CA GLY A 16 6.51 14.31 -23.69
C GLY A 16 5.32 13.90 -24.56
N ARG A 17 4.16 13.71 -23.94
CA ARG A 17 2.90 13.37 -24.64
C ARG A 17 2.48 14.48 -25.61
N THR A 18 2.53 15.74 -25.17
CA THR A 18 2.22 16.90 -26.05
C THR A 18 3.14 16.90 -27.28
N ARG A 19 4.46 16.80 -27.09
CA ARG A 19 5.42 16.76 -28.21
C ARG A 19 5.20 15.58 -29.14
N ALA A 20 4.87 14.41 -28.60
CA ALA A 20 4.58 13.23 -29.41
C ALA A 20 3.30 13.42 -30.24
N ALA A 21 2.23 13.97 -29.64
CA ALA A 21 0.98 14.26 -30.34
C ALA A 21 1.17 15.32 -31.45
N GLU A 22 1.94 16.38 -31.19
CA GLU A 22 2.28 17.39 -32.18
C GLU A 22 3.03 16.83 -33.40
N ARG A 23 3.96 15.87 -33.14
CA ARG A 23 4.81 15.32 -34.20
C ARG A 23 4.17 14.16 -34.97
N TRP A 24 3.36 13.34 -34.33
CA TRP A 24 2.80 12.11 -34.93
C TRP A 24 1.27 12.02 -34.85
N GLY A 25 0.59 13.11 -34.45
CA GLY A 25 -0.87 13.17 -34.37
C GLY A 25 -1.46 12.47 -33.13
N SER A 26 -0.73 11.57 -32.50
CA SER A 26 -1.18 10.85 -31.30
C SER A 26 0.00 10.30 -30.51
N ALA A 27 -0.26 9.90 -29.25
CA ALA A 27 0.69 9.18 -28.43
C ALA A 27 0.00 7.98 -27.77
N ILE A 28 0.67 6.83 -27.74
CA ILE A 28 0.22 5.67 -26.96
C ILE A 28 0.74 5.84 -25.55
N ASP A 29 -0.16 5.96 -24.58
CA ASP A 29 0.18 6.15 -23.18
C ASP A 29 0.31 4.80 -22.45
N LEU A 30 1.54 4.42 -22.12
CA LEU A 30 1.87 3.22 -21.35
C LEU A 30 2.30 3.56 -19.92
N SER A 31 2.07 4.79 -19.45
CA SER A 31 2.58 5.25 -18.15
C SER A 31 1.77 4.77 -16.94
N ILE A 32 0.50 4.43 -17.13
CA ILE A 32 -0.40 4.02 -16.04
C ILE A 32 -1.09 2.70 -16.41
N GLY A 33 -0.80 1.65 -15.65
CA GLY A 33 -1.49 0.37 -15.75
C GLY A 33 -2.88 0.46 -15.11
N THR A 34 -3.91 0.64 -15.92
CA THR A 34 -5.30 0.64 -15.46
C THR A 34 -6.02 -0.55 -16.06
N PRO A 35 -6.68 -1.42 -15.24
CA PRO A 35 -7.54 -2.46 -15.77
C PRO A 35 -8.65 -1.87 -16.64
N CYS A 36 -8.84 -2.41 -17.84
CA CYS A 36 -9.79 -1.88 -18.83
C CYS A 36 -11.05 -2.74 -18.96
N ASP A 37 -11.05 -3.95 -18.43
CA ASP A 37 -12.22 -4.82 -18.45
C ASP A 37 -13.32 -4.27 -17.54
N PRO A 38 -14.60 -4.46 -17.88
CA PRO A 38 -15.69 -4.06 -17.01
C PRO A 38 -15.67 -4.89 -15.71
N PRO A 39 -16.14 -4.31 -14.58
CA PRO A 39 -16.31 -5.09 -13.37
C PRO A 39 -17.37 -6.20 -13.58
N PRO A 40 -17.30 -7.31 -12.83
CA PRO A 40 -18.30 -8.37 -12.93
C PRO A 40 -19.72 -7.86 -12.68
N ALA A 41 -20.70 -8.34 -13.45
CA ALA A 41 -22.08 -7.90 -13.36
C ALA A 41 -22.66 -8.00 -11.93
N ALA A 42 -22.34 -9.05 -11.20
CA ALA A 42 -22.76 -9.21 -9.79
C ALA A 42 -22.24 -8.09 -8.86
N VAL A 43 -21.08 -7.52 -9.16
CA VAL A 43 -20.55 -6.37 -8.40
C VAL A 43 -21.33 -5.10 -8.73
N VAL A 44 -21.64 -4.88 -10.01
CA VAL A 44 -22.45 -3.73 -10.45
C VAL A 44 -23.85 -3.80 -9.84
N GLU A 45 -24.49 -4.97 -9.84
CA GLU A 45 -25.77 -5.21 -9.22
C GLU A 45 -25.73 -4.95 -7.70
N ALA A 46 -24.73 -5.49 -7.00
CA ALA A 46 -24.54 -5.26 -5.57
C ALA A 46 -24.37 -3.77 -5.24
N LEU A 47 -23.68 -3.01 -6.07
CA LEU A 47 -23.55 -1.57 -5.92
C LEU A 47 -24.85 -0.83 -6.16
N SER A 48 -25.62 -1.21 -7.17
CA SER A 48 -26.91 -0.56 -7.50
C SER A 48 -27.98 -0.78 -6.44
N THR A 49 -27.88 -1.86 -5.67
CA THR A 49 -28.84 -2.25 -4.61
C THR A 49 -28.35 -1.90 -3.20
N SER A 50 -27.13 -1.37 -3.05
CA SER A 50 -26.49 -1.13 -1.75
C SER A 50 -26.84 0.23 -1.11
N ASN A 51 -27.94 0.83 -1.45
CA ASN A 51 -28.30 2.19 -1.03
C ASN A 51 -28.88 2.32 0.38
N THR A 52 -28.80 1.29 1.18
CA THR A 52 -29.67 1.17 2.34
C THR A 52 -29.10 1.76 3.62
N GLU A 53 -27.84 2.15 3.63
CA GLU A 53 -27.23 2.78 4.80
C GLU A 53 -27.56 4.28 4.81
N ARG A 54 -28.57 4.62 5.59
CA ARG A 54 -28.97 6.02 5.85
C ARG A 54 -28.15 6.52 7.02
N GLY A 55 -27.15 7.34 6.74
CA GLY A 55 -26.30 7.94 7.76
C GLY A 55 -24.81 7.81 7.42
N TYR A 56 -23.97 8.36 8.27
CA TYR A 56 -22.54 8.27 8.10
C TYR A 56 -22.02 6.90 8.53
N PRO A 57 -21.18 6.24 7.70
CA PRO A 57 -20.52 5.01 8.11
C PRO A 57 -19.51 5.26 9.24
N THR A 58 -19.19 4.23 9.99
CA THR A 58 -18.09 4.31 10.95
C THR A 58 -16.77 4.49 10.21
N SER A 59 -15.82 5.21 10.79
CA SER A 59 -14.50 5.47 10.19
C SER A 59 -13.73 4.19 9.86
N LEU A 60 -13.94 3.12 10.64
CA LEU A 60 -13.32 1.81 10.41
C LEU A 60 -14.00 0.99 9.30
N GLY A 61 -15.10 1.46 8.75
CA GLY A 61 -15.96 0.68 7.87
C GLY A 61 -16.99 -0.17 8.61
N SER A 62 -18.08 -0.53 7.92
CA SER A 62 -19.14 -1.33 8.52
C SER A 62 -18.64 -2.72 8.93
N PRO A 63 -19.26 -3.37 9.94
CA PRO A 63 -18.93 -4.75 10.31
C PRO A 63 -19.02 -5.71 9.13
N ARG A 64 -20.01 -5.52 8.24
CA ARG A 64 -20.18 -6.31 7.01
C ARG A 64 -18.98 -6.15 6.07
N TYR A 65 -18.50 -4.91 5.86
CA TYR A 65 -17.32 -4.63 5.02
C TYR A 65 -16.07 -5.31 5.60
N ARG A 66 -15.81 -5.12 6.89
CA ARG A 66 -14.66 -5.69 7.57
C ARG A 66 -14.68 -7.22 7.59
N GLY A 67 -15.86 -7.81 7.83
CA GLY A 67 -16.07 -9.26 7.74
C GLY A 67 -15.83 -9.82 6.34
N ALA A 68 -16.25 -9.11 5.30
CA ALA A 68 -15.99 -9.50 3.91
C ALA A 68 -14.50 -9.45 3.57
N ALA A 69 -13.78 -8.43 4.05
CA ALA A 69 -12.34 -8.29 3.89
C ALA A 69 -11.57 -9.43 4.60
N ALA A 70 -11.88 -9.70 5.88
CA ALA A 70 -11.29 -10.81 6.63
C ALA A 70 -11.57 -12.17 5.98
N GLY A 71 -12.80 -12.40 5.52
CA GLY A 71 -13.16 -13.61 4.80
C GLY A 71 -12.42 -13.78 3.48
N TRP A 72 -12.13 -12.68 2.78
CA TRP A 72 -11.33 -12.73 1.56
C TRP A 72 -9.85 -13.08 1.88
N LEU A 73 -9.26 -12.44 2.90
CA LEU A 73 -7.90 -12.74 3.37
C LEU A 73 -7.75 -14.23 3.71
N ALA A 74 -8.71 -14.78 4.45
CA ALA A 74 -8.70 -16.19 4.81
C ALA A 74 -8.76 -17.12 3.60
N ARG A 75 -9.68 -16.86 2.65
CA ARG A 75 -9.89 -17.74 1.49
C ARG A 75 -8.79 -17.63 0.43
N ARG A 76 -8.24 -16.42 0.23
CA ARG A 76 -7.30 -16.19 -0.88
C ARG A 76 -5.85 -16.20 -0.47
N LEU A 77 -5.56 -15.76 0.75
CA LEU A 77 -4.19 -15.58 1.25
C LEU A 77 -3.89 -16.47 2.47
N GLY A 78 -4.85 -17.25 2.93
CA GLY A 78 -4.68 -18.11 4.11
C GLY A 78 -4.45 -17.33 5.42
N SER A 79 -4.69 -16.02 5.43
CA SER A 79 -4.43 -15.15 6.58
C SER A 79 -5.69 -14.96 7.39
N ILE A 80 -5.62 -15.29 8.69
CA ILE A 80 -6.74 -15.15 9.63
C ILE A 80 -6.55 -13.88 10.44
N VAL A 81 -7.54 -12.98 10.39
CA VAL A 81 -7.56 -11.72 11.13
C VAL A 81 -8.93 -11.53 11.79
N ASP A 82 -8.97 -10.85 12.94
CA ASP A 82 -10.21 -10.46 13.58
C ASP A 82 -10.81 -9.23 12.89
N PRO A 83 -11.98 -9.33 12.23
CA PRO A 83 -12.59 -8.20 11.55
C PRO A 83 -13.00 -7.06 12.50
N ALA A 84 -13.12 -7.33 13.80
CA ALA A 84 -13.52 -6.30 14.78
C ALA A 84 -12.36 -5.37 15.16
N THR A 85 -11.14 -5.92 15.23
CA THR A 85 -9.98 -5.22 15.80
C THR A 85 -8.80 -5.06 14.84
N GLU A 86 -8.73 -5.88 13.78
CA GLU A 86 -7.57 -5.96 12.88
C GLU A 86 -7.87 -5.56 11.44
N VAL A 87 -9.06 -5.04 11.14
CA VAL A 87 -9.43 -4.60 9.79
C VAL A 87 -10.03 -3.21 9.84
N ALA A 88 -9.52 -2.31 9.01
CA ALA A 88 -10.06 -0.97 8.82
C ALA A 88 -10.21 -0.63 7.33
N ALA A 89 -11.32 -0.01 6.94
CA ALA A 89 -11.54 0.51 5.60
C ALA A 89 -10.60 1.67 5.30
N CYS A 90 -10.21 1.84 4.03
CA CYS A 90 -9.54 3.04 3.54
C CYS A 90 -10.15 3.51 2.21
N ILE A 91 -9.96 4.79 1.90
CA ILE A 91 -10.48 5.44 0.68
C ILE A 91 -9.53 5.18 -0.51
N GLY A 92 -9.23 3.91 -0.75
CA GLY A 92 -8.22 3.46 -1.69
C GLY A 92 -6.80 3.53 -1.09
N THR A 93 -5.93 2.64 -1.58
CA THR A 93 -4.58 2.47 -1.01
C THR A 93 -3.65 3.64 -1.30
N LYS A 94 -3.87 4.41 -2.37
CA LYS A 94 -3.04 5.60 -2.63
C LYS A 94 -3.11 6.63 -1.51
N GLU A 95 -4.31 6.91 -0.99
CA GLU A 95 -4.47 7.82 0.13
C GLU A 95 -3.83 7.23 1.40
N PHE A 96 -4.11 5.97 1.69
CA PHE A 96 -3.50 5.27 2.82
C PHE A 96 -1.96 5.38 2.79
N VAL A 97 -1.35 5.08 1.63
CA VAL A 97 0.11 5.18 1.44
C VAL A 97 0.61 6.60 1.66
N ALA A 98 -0.09 7.59 1.15
CA ALA A 98 0.32 8.99 1.26
C ALA A 98 0.20 9.55 2.68
N THR A 99 -0.79 9.10 3.46
CA THR A 99 -1.12 9.71 4.76
C THR A 99 -0.61 8.94 5.97
N THR A 100 -0.41 7.62 5.86
CA THR A 100 0.03 6.78 6.98
C THR A 100 1.32 7.29 7.66
N PRO A 101 2.37 7.73 6.94
CA PRO A 101 3.57 8.26 7.59
C PRO A 101 3.28 9.47 8.49
N GLN A 102 2.31 10.33 8.15
CA GLN A 102 1.93 11.48 8.99
C GLN A 102 1.35 11.02 10.34
N PHE A 103 0.44 10.03 10.31
CA PHE A 103 -0.15 9.49 11.54
C PHE A 103 0.89 8.77 12.41
N LEU A 104 1.78 8.01 11.79
CA LEU A 104 2.88 7.36 12.51
C LEU A 104 3.82 8.42 13.12
N LYS A 105 4.15 9.50 12.40
CA LYS A 105 4.98 10.59 12.89
C LYS A 105 4.38 11.31 14.10
N LEU A 106 3.07 11.51 14.13
CA LEU A 106 2.38 12.09 15.28
C LEU A 106 2.48 11.20 16.53
N ARG A 107 2.62 9.89 16.35
CA ARG A 107 2.71 8.92 17.45
C ARG A 107 4.14 8.68 17.91
N THR A 108 5.10 8.78 17.00
CA THR A 108 6.52 8.50 17.23
C THR A 108 7.34 9.68 16.66
N PRO A 109 7.22 10.88 17.30
CA PRO A 109 7.80 12.11 16.75
C PRO A 109 9.33 12.12 16.67
N GLU A 110 10.00 11.25 17.42
CA GLU A 110 11.46 11.11 17.40
C GLU A 110 11.97 10.35 16.16
N ARG A 111 11.13 9.55 15.50
CA ARG A 111 11.49 8.84 14.26
C ARG A 111 11.09 9.66 13.04
N ASP A 112 11.95 9.76 12.04
CA ASP A 112 11.79 10.68 10.92
C ASP A 112 12.22 10.13 9.55
N THR A 113 12.37 8.82 9.43
CA THR A 113 12.81 8.18 8.20
C THR A 113 11.77 7.18 7.72
N VAL A 114 11.36 7.28 6.46
CA VAL A 114 10.50 6.30 5.80
C VAL A 114 11.35 5.51 4.81
N LEU A 115 11.44 4.21 5.04
CA LEU A 115 12.16 3.26 4.17
C LEU A 115 11.19 2.68 3.14
N TYR A 116 11.65 2.49 1.90
CA TYR A 116 10.85 1.91 0.82
C TYR A 116 11.78 1.36 -0.28
N PRO A 117 11.34 0.42 -1.15
CA PRO A 117 12.18 -0.08 -2.24
C PRO A 117 12.63 1.05 -3.18
N ALA A 118 13.91 1.13 -3.55
CA ALA A 118 14.43 2.18 -4.42
C ALA A 118 13.76 2.22 -5.80
N VAL A 119 13.28 1.06 -6.29
CA VAL A 119 12.43 0.94 -7.49
C VAL A 119 11.00 0.68 -7.03
N ALA A 120 10.18 1.73 -6.96
CA ALA A 120 8.89 1.65 -6.29
C ALA A 120 7.86 2.65 -6.81
N TYR A 121 6.65 2.45 -6.34
CA TYR A 121 5.55 3.39 -6.54
C TYR A 121 5.87 4.75 -5.90
N PRO A 122 5.80 5.86 -6.67
CA PRO A 122 6.30 7.18 -6.21
C PRO A 122 5.63 7.73 -4.95
N THR A 123 4.45 7.21 -4.62
CA THR A 123 3.68 7.72 -3.47
C THR A 123 4.33 7.37 -2.12
N TYR A 124 5.21 6.37 -2.02
CA TYR A 124 5.95 6.10 -0.78
C TYR A 124 6.87 7.28 -0.42
N ALA A 125 7.67 7.74 -1.37
CA ALA A 125 8.50 8.93 -1.17
C ALA A 125 7.68 10.20 -0.93
N MET A 126 6.55 10.34 -1.63
CA MET A 126 5.64 11.46 -1.44
C MET A 126 5.03 11.47 -0.04
N GLY A 127 4.59 10.32 0.47
CA GLY A 127 4.07 10.18 1.83
C GLY A 127 5.10 10.56 2.90
N ALA A 128 6.36 10.16 2.70
CA ALA A 128 7.46 10.59 3.56
C ALA A 128 7.61 12.12 3.56
N ALA A 129 7.64 12.75 2.38
CA ALA A 129 7.75 14.20 2.23
C ALA A 129 6.59 14.94 2.89
N LEU A 130 5.34 14.48 2.70
CA LEU A 130 4.15 15.06 3.32
C LEU A 130 4.17 14.95 4.85
N ALA A 131 4.81 13.91 5.40
CA ALA A 131 5.01 13.74 6.84
C ALA A 131 6.19 14.54 7.40
N GLY A 132 6.92 15.30 6.57
CA GLY A 132 8.15 15.97 6.96
C GLY A 132 9.30 15.00 7.30
N CYS A 133 9.25 13.78 6.75
CA CYS A 133 10.23 12.73 6.97
C CYS A 133 11.23 12.63 5.82
N ARG A 134 12.39 12.03 6.11
CA ARG A 134 13.35 11.61 5.08
C ARG A 134 12.78 10.43 4.31
N ALA A 135 12.86 10.49 2.99
CA ALA A 135 12.50 9.39 2.11
C ALA A 135 13.78 8.64 1.72
N VAL A 136 13.93 7.40 2.14
CA VAL A 136 15.13 6.59 1.90
C VAL A 136 14.79 5.36 1.07
N GLY A 137 15.26 5.35 -0.18
CA GLY A 137 15.13 4.22 -1.08
C GLY A 137 16.15 3.13 -0.73
N VAL A 138 15.67 1.98 -0.31
CA VAL A 138 16.47 0.79 -0.02
C VAL A 138 16.74 0.05 -1.33
N PRO A 139 17.99 -0.33 -1.64
CA PRO A 139 18.33 -1.08 -2.85
C PRO A 139 17.48 -2.33 -3.05
N VAL A 140 17.33 -2.72 -4.30
CA VAL A 140 16.71 -3.98 -4.69
C VAL A 140 17.76 -4.88 -5.35
N ASP A 141 17.60 -6.19 -5.22
CA ASP A 141 18.48 -7.18 -5.85
C ASP A 141 18.17 -7.36 -7.37
N ASN A 142 18.88 -8.27 -8.02
CA ASN A 142 18.70 -8.57 -9.44
C ASN A 142 17.34 -9.20 -9.78
N ALA A 143 16.59 -9.68 -8.78
CA ALA A 143 15.22 -10.18 -8.89
C ALA A 143 14.19 -9.12 -8.49
N TRP A 144 14.62 -7.87 -8.33
CA TRP A 144 13.80 -6.73 -7.92
C TRP A 144 13.21 -6.85 -6.51
N ARG A 145 13.81 -7.67 -5.65
CA ARG A 145 13.39 -7.84 -4.25
C ARG A 145 14.12 -6.84 -3.37
N LEU A 146 13.46 -6.35 -2.35
CA LEU A 146 14.02 -5.45 -1.35
C LEU A 146 15.23 -6.10 -0.66
N ASP A 147 16.38 -5.45 -0.69
CA ASP A 147 17.59 -5.89 0.01
C ASP A 147 17.64 -5.31 1.43
N LEU A 148 17.09 -6.05 2.38
CA LEU A 148 17.07 -5.63 3.79
C LEU A 148 18.48 -5.48 4.39
N SER A 149 19.49 -6.17 3.84
CA SER A 149 20.87 -6.09 4.32
C SER A 149 21.57 -4.78 3.92
N ALA A 150 21.03 -4.09 2.92
CA ALA A 150 21.52 -2.80 2.46
C ALA A 150 20.95 -1.60 3.26
N ILE A 151 20.09 -1.85 4.24
CA ILE A 151 19.57 -0.78 5.10
C ILE A 151 20.68 -0.32 6.05
N ASP A 152 21.04 0.96 5.95
CA ASP A 152 22.01 1.57 6.87
C ASP A 152 21.48 1.50 8.32
N PRO A 153 22.28 1.02 9.28
CA PRO A 153 21.88 0.96 10.68
C PRO A 153 21.42 2.31 11.27
N ALA A 154 22.01 3.42 10.82
CA ALA A 154 21.60 4.75 11.24
C ALA A 154 20.20 5.12 10.71
N ASP A 155 19.86 4.70 9.50
CA ASP A 155 18.51 4.88 8.95
C ASP A 155 17.51 3.91 9.61
N ALA A 156 17.90 2.67 9.89
CA ALA A 156 17.08 1.71 10.64
C ALA A 156 16.70 2.25 12.04
N ALA A 157 17.65 2.83 12.78
CA ALA A 157 17.42 3.40 14.10
C ALA A 157 16.43 4.58 14.10
N ARG A 158 16.34 5.31 12.97
CA ARG A 158 15.43 6.45 12.75
C ARG A 158 14.16 6.07 12.01
N ALA A 159 14.02 4.81 11.57
CA ALA A 159 12.93 4.40 10.71
C ALA A 159 11.58 4.49 11.42
N LEU A 160 10.69 5.25 10.86
CA LEU A 160 9.28 5.38 11.24
C LEU A 160 8.48 4.18 10.75
N CYS A 161 8.74 3.78 9.51
CA CYS A 161 8.17 2.58 8.89
C CYS A 161 9.04 2.11 7.71
N LEU A 162 8.82 0.86 7.33
CA LEU A 162 9.34 0.24 6.12
C LEU A 162 8.17 -0.15 5.22
N TRP A 163 8.13 0.35 3.98
CA TRP A 163 7.23 -0.13 2.95
C TRP A 163 7.83 -1.33 2.22
N VAL A 164 7.02 -2.37 2.03
CA VAL A 164 7.25 -3.45 1.08
C VAL A 164 6.09 -3.51 0.09
N ASN A 165 6.34 -3.95 -1.15
CA ASN A 165 5.31 -4.02 -2.17
C ASN A 165 5.49 -5.30 -3.01
N THR A 166 4.63 -6.28 -2.80
CA THR A 166 4.77 -7.61 -3.38
C THR A 166 3.45 -8.14 -3.95
N PRO A 167 3.42 -8.40 -5.26
CA PRO A 167 4.38 -8.08 -6.32
C PRO A 167 4.66 -6.58 -6.44
N GLY A 168 5.93 -6.21 -6.70
CA GLY A 168 6.40 -4.84 -6.71
C GLY A 168 5.96 -4.02 -7.94
N ASN A 169 5.55 -2.78 -7.74
CA ASN A 169 5.30 -1.83 -8.82
C ASN A 169 6.49 -0.85 -8.95
N PRO A 170 7.21 -0.77 -10.12
CA PRO A 170 6.82 -1.34 -11.43
C PRO A 170 7.46 -2.71 -11.76
N ALA A 171 8.38 -3.21 -10.94
CA ALA A 171 9.30 -4.26 -11.37
C ALA A 171 8.77 -5.70 -11.26
N GLY A 172 7.69 -5.93 -10.50
CA GLY A 172 7.10 -7.26 -10.32
C GLY A 172 7.87 -8.17 -9.35
N GLY A 173 8.88 -7.68 -8.64
CA GLY A 173 9.64 -8.47 -7.67
C GLY A 173 8.76 -9.03 -6.55
N LEU A 174 9.12 -10.20 -6.04
CA LEU A 174 8.43 -10.87 -4.94
C LEU A 174 9.32 -10.83 -3.70
N ASP A 175 9.08 -9.87 -2.82
CA ASP A 175 9.84 -9.70 -1.58
C ASP A 175 9.74 -10.91 -0.64
N ASP A 176 10.73 -11.11 0.20
CA ASP A 176 10.67 -12.02 1.34
C ASP A 176 9.90 -11.36 2.49
N LEU A 177 8.59 -11.63 2.55
CA LEU A 177 7.70 -11.04 3.53
C LEU A 177 7.99 -11.53 4.97
N GLU A 178 8.51 -12.75 5.15
CA GLU A 178 8.92 -13.26 6.45
C GLU A 178 10.15 -12.51 6.96
N ALA A 179 11.16 -12.35 6.12
CA ALA A 179 12.35 -11.59 6.45
C ALA A 179 12.00 -10.12 6.76
N ALA A 180 11.11 -9.50 5.98
CA ALA A 180 10.67 -8.12 6.22
C ALA A 180 9.93 -7.97 7.56
N ALA A 181 8.99 -8.86 7.87
CA ALA A 181 8.28 -8.86 9.15
C ALA A 181 9.24 -9.07 10.34
N THR A 182 10.20 -9.98 10.20
CA THR A 182 11.21 -10.26 11.22
C THR A 182 12.13 -9.05 11.42
N TRP A 183 12.59 -8.43 10.33
CA TRP A 183 13.39 -7.22 10.38
C TRP A 183 12.66 -6.09 11.12
N GLY A 184 11.38 -5.88 10.79
CA GLY A 184 10.55 -4.88 11.45
C GLY A 184 10.45 -5.10 12.96
N ARG A 185 10.18 -6.31 13.41
CA ARG A 185 10.09 -6.67 14.83
C ARG A 185 11.42 -6.48 15.55
N THR A 186 12.51 -6.91 14.93
CA THR A 186 13.88 -6.80 15.50
C THR A 186 14.28 -5.33 15.71
N ASN A 187 13.88 -4.43 14.80
CA ASN A 187 14.24 -3.01 14.85
C ASN A 187 13.14 -2.13 15.49
N GLY A 188 12.03 -2.71 15.93
CA GLY A 188 10.88 -1.97 16.45
C GLY A 188 10.27 -1.03 15.42
N VAL A 189 10.27 -1.42 14.13
CA VAL A 189 9.79 -0.62 12.99
C VAL A 189 8.55 -1.27 12.43
N THR A 190 7.47 -0.49 12.26
CA THR A 190 6.26 -0.98 11.59
C THR A 190 6.53 -1.26 10.12
N VAL A 191 6.21 -2.47 9.66
CA VAL A 191 6.28 -2.84 8.24
C VAL A 191 4.90 -2.66 7.61
N LEU A 192 4.85 -1.90 6.54
CA LEU A 192 3.65 -1.60 5.76
C LEU A 192 3.75 -2.36 4.43
N SER A 193 2.94 -3.39 4.25
CA SER A 193 2.93 -4.23 3.05
C SER A 193 1.82 -3.78 2.09
N ASP A 194 2.20 -3.19 0.98
CA ASP A 194 1.25 -2.86 -0.10
C ASP A 194 1.03 -4.09 -0.98
N GLU A 195 -0.09 -4.76 -0.76
CA GLU A 195 -0.47 -6.02 -1.40
C GLU A 195 -1.55 -5.81 -2.49
N CYS A 196 -1.60 -4.62 -3.08
CA CYS A 196 -2.54 -4.29 -4.16
C CYS A 196 -2.45 -5.22 -5.37
N TYR A 197 -1.30 -5.85 -5.56
CA TYR A 197 -1.00 -6.74 -6.68
C TYR A 197 -0.92 -8.22 -6.29
N ALA A 198 -1.28 -8.62 -5.07
CA ALA A 198 -1.16 -10.02 -4.61
C ALA A 198 -1.82 -11.03 -5.56
N GLU A 199 -2.97 -10.70 -6.15
CA GLU A 199 -3.68 -11.54 -7.14
C GLU A 199 -2.96 -11.62 -8.51
N PHE A 200 -1.91 -10.82 -8.74
CA PHE A 200 -1.09 -10.85 -9.95
C PHE A 200 0.23 -11.63 -9.76
N THR A 201 0.29 -12.50 -8.77
CA THR A 201 1.39 -13.46 -8.62
C THR A 201 1.17 -14.61 -9.62
N TRP A 202 2.01 -14.65 -10.67
CA TRP A 202 1.86 -15.65 -11.73
C TRP A 202 2.61 -16.97 -11.43
N ASP A 203 3.72 -16.86 -10.70
CA ASP A 203 4.59 -18.00 -10.39
C ASP A 203 4.38 -18.46 -8.93
N GLY A 204 3.22 -19.03 -8.67
CA GLY A 204 2.87 -19.57 -7.35
C GLY A 204 1.64 -18.93 -6.72
N PRO A 205 1.33 -19.28 -5.47
CA PRO A 205 0.18 -18.74 -4.76
C PRO A 205 0.43 -17.27 -4.36
N PRO A 206 -0.64 -16.44 -4.31
CA PRO A 206 -0.52 -15.11 -3.74
C PRO A 206 -0.12 -15.18 -2.28
N ARG A 207 0.66 -14.19 -1.82
CA ARG A 207 1.21 -14.14 -0.47
C ARG A 207 0.77 -12.88 0.27
N SER A 208 0.75 -12.94 1.60
CA SER A 208 0.53 -11.79 2.48
C SER A 208 1.53 -11.82 3.62
N ILE A 209 1.98 -10.64 4.04
CA ILE A 209 2.83 -10.48 5.23
C ILE A 209 2.11 -10.98 6.51
N LEU A 210 0.78 -10.97 6.51
CA LEU A 210 -0.04 -11.44 7.63
C LEU A 210 0.09 -12.95 7.90
N ALA A 211 0.57 -13.73 6.93
CA ALA A 211 0.88 -15.15 7.14
C ALA A 211 2.04 -15.37 8.13
N HIS A 212 2.86 -14.32 8.33
CA HIS A 212 4.02 -14.34 9.26
C HIS A 212 3.70 -13.65 10.60
N GLY A 213 2.42 -13.55 10.95
CA GLY A 213 1.90 -12.88 12.14
C GLY A 213 1.49 -11.44 11.89
N THR A 214 0.58 -10.93 12.74
CA THR A 214 -0.02 -9.60 12.57
C THR A 214 0.70 -8.52 13.39
N GLU A 215 1.51 -8.88 14.37
CA GLU A 215 2.23 -7.93 15.23
C GLU A 215 3.29 -7.12 14.45
N GLY A 216 3.23 -5.81 14.57
CA GLY A 216 4.18 -4.89 13.94
C GLY A 216 4.06 -4.78 12.41
N VAL A 217 3.03 -5.37 11.82
CA VAL A 217 2.79 -5.32 10.36
C VAL A 217 1.40 -4.83 10.03
N LEU A 218 1.28 -4.12 8.91
CA LEU A 218 0.00 -3.74 8.30
C LEU A 218 0.05 -4.10 6.81
N ALA A 219 -0.86 -4.96 6.37
CA ALA A 219 -1.09 -5.23 4.96
C ALA A 219 -2.20 -4.33 4.43
N VAL A 220 -2.02 -3.76 3.23
CA VAL A 220 -3.03 -2.92 2.59
C VAL A 220 -3.45 -3.51 1.25
N HIS A 221 -4.77 -3.57 1.04
CA HIS A 221 -5.40 -4.17 -0.14
C HIS A 221 -6.36 -3.20 -0.81
N SER A 222 -6.47 -3.30 -2.15
CA SER A 222 -7.33 -2.45 -2.96
C SER A 222 -8.25 -3.26 -3.87
N LEU A 223 -9.44 -2.74 -4.13
CA LEU A 223 -10.32 -3.24 -5.19
C LEU A 223 -9.94 -2.68 -6.58
N SER A 224 -9.03 -1.70 -6.63
CA SER A 224 -8.71 -0.97 -7.86
C SER A 224 -8.16 -1.87 -8.97
N LYS A 225 -7.24 -2.78 -8.64
CA LYS A 225 -6.55 -3.63 -9.63
C LYS A 225 -7.24 -4.98 -9.77
N ARG A 226 -7.36 -5.73 -8.69
CA ARG A 226 -7.91 -7.09 -8.70
C ARG A 226 -9.39 -7.20 -9.08
N SER A 227 -10.16 -6.11 -8.94
CA SER A 227 -11.62 -6.12 -9.14
C SER A 227 -12.10 -5.14 -10.19
N ASN A 228 -11.19 -4.50 -10.94
CA ASN A 228 -11.50 -3.46 -11.95
C ASN A 228 -12.37 -2.32 -11.40
N LEU A 229 -12.19 -1.95 -10.13
CA LEU A 229 -12.99 -0.98 -9.40
C LEU A 229 -12.16 0.25 -8.97
N ALA A 230 -11.22 0.69 -9.81
CA ALA A 230 -10.32 1.79 -9.47
C ALA A 230 -11.05 3.09 -9.08
N GLY A 231 -12.17 3.39 -9.74
CA GLY A 231 -13.01 4.57 -9.47
C GLY A 231 -13.77 4.53 -8.14
N MET A 232 -14.01 3.35 -7.57
CA MET A 232 -14.75 3.19 -6.31
C MET A 232 -13.99 3.70 -5.09
N ARG A 233 -12.67 3.88 -5.19
CA ARG A 233 -11.82 4.32 -4.07
C ARG A 233 -12.02 3.46 -2.80
N ALA A 234 -12.03 2.15 -2.96
CA ALA A 234 -12.26 1.20 -1.87
C ALA A 234 -11.04 0.31 -1.65
N GLY A 235 -10.68 0.15 -0.39
CA GLY A 235 -9.60 -0.70 0.08
C GLY A 235 -9.66 -0.86 1.59
N TYR A 236 -8.77 -1.66 2.13
CA TYR A 236 -8.67 -1.87 3.57
C TYR A 236 -7.22 -2.13 3.98
N ALA A 237 -6.94 -1.82 5.23
CA ALA A 237 -5.72 -2.23 5.92
C ALA A 237 -6.04 -3.32 6.94
N SER A 238 -5.13 -4.26 7.12
CA SER A 238 -5.23 -5.34 8.12
C SER A 238 -3.90 -5.54 8.81
N GLY A 239 -3.95 -5.82 10.12
CA GLY A 239 -2.80 -6.06 10.97
C GLY A 239 -3.02 -5.56 12.38
N VAL A 240 -2.05 -5.77 13.26
CA VAL A 240 -2.11 -5.37 14.66
C VAL A 240 -0.95 -4.46 15.01
N LYS A 241 -1.24 -3.51 15.88
CA LYS A 241 -0.25 -2.66 16.53
C LYS A 241 0.67 -3.48 17.45
N PRO A 242 1.89 -2.98 17.70
CA PRO A 242 2.68 -3.49 18.82
C PRO A 242 1.88 -3.48 20.13
N ALA A 243 2.03 -4.52 20.94
CA ALA A 243 1.23 -4.77 22.13
C ALA A 243 1.26 -3.68 23.22
N HIS A 244 2.15 -2.69 23.10
CA HIS A 244 2.36 -1.63 24.09
C HIS A 244 1.70 -0.27 23.74
N GLU A 245 0.90 -0.21 22.68
CA GLU A 245 0.25 1.04 22.29
C GLU A 245 -1.25 1.04 22.56
N PRO A 246 -1.81 2.12 23.16
CA PRO A 246 -3.26 2.22 23.37
C PRO A 246 -4.03 2.13 22.05
N ARG A 247 -5.17 1.46 22.08
CA ARG A 247 -6.10 1.39 20.93
C ARG A 247 -6.56 2.80 20.58
N ILE A 248 -6.59 3.10 19.28
CA ILE A 248 -7.19 4.36 18.78
C ILE A 248 -8.70 4.23 18.88
#